data_0775cfbe083d44d5878b2a91b1313357
#
_entry.id   0775cfbe083d44d5878b2a91b1313357
#
_cell.length_a   1.000
_cell.length_b   1.000
_cell.length_c   1.000
_cell.angle_alpha   90.00
_cell.angle_beta   90.00
_cell.angle_gamma   90.00
#
_symmetry.space_group_name_H-M   'P 1'
#
loop_
_entity.id
_entity.type
_entity.pdbx_description
1 polymer ?
#
loop_
_entity_poly.entity_id
_entity_poly.type
_entity_poly.pdbx_seq_one_letter_code
_entity_poly.pdbx_strand_id
1 'polypeptide(L)'
;MKFLTFKYEDKTYYGVKVKREEKAWVLPKLFEAFGTENDYPKTLIDGISRYNTLDFQEIVRKLVAEAEKSENPEDFKAGFNEITFLAPVTPPNNVIAFGRNYIDHAKELSNTVEQLYVFTKAATSLVGDNATIPNHQDITSQLDYEGELAVVIGKRGKKIPESMALDYVYGYTIVNDITARDLQKEHVDAFLSKSLEGACPMGPYIVTKDELPHPENTTIVTKVNNEIRQDGSTNDMVIKIDKMIAEVSKYITLEPGDVIATGTPAGVGAGMNPPKFLQPGDTVRISINGIGTLTTHISK
;
A
#
# COMPACT_ATOMS: atom_id res chain seq x y z
N MET A 1 -6.65 8.76 10.58
CA MET A 1 -7.54 8.95 9.40
C MET A 1 -7.24 7.90 8.34
N LYS A 2 -8.18 7.61 7.42
CA LYS A 2 -8.00 6.69 6.29
C LYS A 2 -8.13 7.47 4.98
N PHE A 3 -6.99 7.77 4.35
CA PHE A 3 -6.93 8.47 3.08
C PHE A 3 -6.98 7.52 1.90
N LEU A 4 -7.60 7.94 0.80
CA LEU A 4 -7.70 7.17 -0.45
C LEU A 4 -7.62 8.09 -1.66
N THR A 5 -7.23 7.51 -2.79
CA THR A 5 -7.31 8.13 -4.12
C THR A 5 -8.25 7.29 -4.98
N PHE A 6 -9.10 7.95 -5.74
CA PHE A 6 -10.14 7.28 -6.51
C PHE A 6 -10.52 8.07 -7.76
N LYS A 7 -11.12 7.37 -8.71
CA LYS A 7 -11.75 7.97 -9.88
C LYS A 7 -13.25 8.07 -9.63
N TYR A 8 -13.81 9.24 -9.85
CA TYR A 8 -15.24 9.56 -9.72
C TYR A 8 -15.65 10.50 -10.85
N GLU A 9 -16.72 10.20 -11.59
CA GLU A 9 -17.15 10.99 -12.75
C GLU A 9 -15.98 11.31 -13.72
N ASP A 10 -15.20 10.30 -14.07
CA ASP A 10 -14.01 10.38 -14.95
C ASP A 10 -12.86 11.30 -14.49
N LYS A 11 -12.93 11.84 -13.28
CA LYS A 11 -11.87 12.64 -12.66
C LYS A 11 -11.21 11.89 -11.51
N THR A 12 -9.92 12.15 -11.32
CA THR A 12 -9.19 11.62 -10.17
C THR A 12 -9.35 12.58 -8.99
N TYR A 13 -9.75 12.03 -7.87
CA TYR A 13 -9.89 12.71 -6.59
C TYR A 13 -9.10 11.99 -5.51
N TYR A 14 -8.84 12.68 -4.43
CA TYR A 14 -8.40 12.10 -3.18
C TYR A 14 -9.36 12.51 -2.07
N GLY A 15 -9.41 11.68 -1.03
CA GLY A 15 -10.39 11.87 0.03
C GLY A 15 -10.01 11.18 1.32
N VAL A 16 -10.91 11.28 2.28
CA VAL A 16 -10.83 10.57 3.55
C VAL A 16 -12.11 9.76 3.76
N LYS A 17 -11.95 8.49 4.16
CA LYS A 17 -13.09 7.61 4.44
C LYS A 17 -14.01 8.21 5.49
N VAL A 18 -15.31 8.22 5.21
CA VAL A 18 -16.33 8.59 6.19
C VAL A 18 -16.39 7.51 7.27
N LYS A 19 -16.45 7.92 8.52
CA LYS A 19 -16.49 6.99 9.65
C LYS A 19 -17.80 6.19 9.61
N ARG A 20 -17.68 4.85 9.61
CA ARG A 20 -18.81 3.88 9.61
C ARG A 20 -19.67 3.88 8.35
N GLU A 21 -19.28 4.57 7.28
CA GLU A 21 -19.98 4.57 6.00
C GLU A 21 -19.06 4.06 4.89
N GLU A 22 -19.62 3.46 3.85
CA GLU A 22 -18.89 3.10 2.62
C GLU A 22 -18.89 4.29 1.64
N LYS A 23 -18.35 5.41 2.12
CA LYS A 23 -18.23 6.69 1.42
C LYS A 23 -16.89 7.36 1.73
N ALA A 24 -16.48 8.26 0.86
CA ALA A 24 -15.36 9.16 1.07
C ALA A 24 -15.81 10.63 1.05
N TRP A 25 -15.26 11.44 1.95
CA TRP A 25 -15.22 12.88 1.78
C TRP A 25 -14.28 13.23 0.63
N VAL A 26 -14.74 13.99 -0.35
CA VAL A 26 -13.98 14.42 -1.53
C VAL A 26 -13.20 15.68 -1.16
N LEU A 27 -11.92 15.56 -0.80
CA LEU A 27 -11.15 16.68 -0.24
C LEU A 27 -11.05 17.90 -1.17
N PRO A 28 -10.82 17.78 -2.49
CA PRO A 28 -10.87 18.94 -3.37
C PRO A 28 -12.16 19.75 -3.27
N LYS A 29 -13.32 19.09 -3.20
CA LYS A 29 -14.61 19.78 -3.02
C LYS A 29 -14.69 20.51 -1.67
N LEU A 30 -14.13 19.91 -0.61
CA LEU A 30 -14.08 20.54 0.72
C LEU A 30 -13.15 21.75 0.75
N PHE A 31 -11.99 21.67 0.12
CA PHE A 31 -11.08 22.80 -0.02
C PHE A 31 -11.70 23.95 -0.80
N GLU A 32 -12.41 23.67 -1.88
CA GLU A 32 -13.10 24.67 -2.68
C GLU A 32 -14.22 25.38 -1.91
N ALA A 33 -14.97 24.63 -1.10
CA ALA A 33 -16.12 25.17 -0.38
C ALA A 33 -15.76 25.87 0.94
N PHE A 34 -14.78 25.34 1.67
CA PHE A 34 -14.48 25.73 3.06
C PHE A 34 -13.01 26.08 3.30
N GLY A 35 -12.14 25.91 2.30
CA GLY A 35 -10.73 26.26 2.41
C GLY A 35 -10.51 27.76 2.50
N THR A 36 -9.49 28.17 3.22
CA THR A 36 -9.11 29.59 3.37
C THR A 36 -8.09 30.04 2.32
N GLU A 37 -7.50 29.07 1.61
CA GLU A 37 -6.46 29.30 0.60
C GLU A 37 -6.98 28.95 -0.79
N ASN A 38 -6.68 29.81 -1.77
CA ASN A 38 -7.02 29.54 -3.18
C ASN A 38 -6.12 28.44 -3.79
N ASP A 39 -4.94 28.20 -3.23
CA ASP A 39 -4.00 27.16 -3.64
C ASP A 39 -3.99 26.00 -2.65
N TYR A 40 -4.94 25.10 -2.81
CA TYR A 40 -5.03 23.87 -2.02
C TYR A 40 -4.36 22.68 -2.73
N PRO A 41 -3.98 21.61 -1.99
CA PRO A 41 -3.39 20.40 -2.56
C PRO A 41 -4.29 19.77 -3.62
N LYS A 42 -3.72 19.43 -4.77
CA LYS A 42 -4.48 18.83 -5.89
C LYS A 42 -4.46 17.30 -5.85
N THR A 43 -3.51 16.72 -5.15
CA THR A 43 -3.36 15.27 -4.95
C THR A 43 -3.05 14.95 -3.49
N LEU A 44 -3.18 13.69 -3.10
CA LEU A 44 -2.82 13.26 -1.75
C LEU A 44 -1.32 13.46 -1.47
N ILE A 45 -0.46 13.15 -2.44
CA ILE A 45 1.00 13.40 -2.30
C ILE A 45 1.29 14.90 -2.12
N ASP A 46 0.60 15.75 -2.85
CA ASP A 46 0.75 17.19 -2.71
C ASP A 46 0.39 17.64 -1.28
N GLY A 47 -0.69 17.09 -0.71
CA GLY A 47 -1.05 17.33 0.68
C GLY A 47 0.00 16.82 1.68
N ILE A 48 0.50 15.60 1.47
CA ILE A 48 1.55 15.00 2.31
C ILE A 48 2.85 15.82 2.23
N SER A 49 3.18 16.39 1.06
CA SER A 49 4.42 17.12 0.82
C SER A 49 4.39 18.56 1.35
N ARG A 50 3.25 19.24 1.24
CA ARG A 50 3.10 20.66 1.64
C ARG A 50 2.99 20.83 3.14
N TYR A 51 2.36 19.88 3.82
CA TYR A 51 2.07 19.94 5.24
C TYR A 51 2.78 18.82 5.98
N ASN A 52 3.18 19.08 7.22
CA ASN A 52 3.53 17.93 8.06
C ASN A 52 2.27 17.08 8.35
N THR A 53 2.48 15.83 8.74
CA THR A 53 1.40 14.84 8.90
C THR A 53 0.28 15.33 9.82
N LEU A 54 0.61 15.98 10.92
CA LEU A 54 -0.37 16.44 11.92
C LEU A 54 -1.16 17.65 11.40
N ASP A 55 -0.49 18.61 10.77
CA ASP A 55 -1.12 19.82 10.24
C ASP A 55 -2.12 19.47 9.12
N PHE A 56 -1.72 18.57 8.21
CA PHE A 56 -2.64 18.13 7.15
C PHE A 56 -3.88 17.44 7.71
N GLN A 57 -3.72 16.56 8.68
CA GLN A 57 -4.85 15.93 9.35
C GLN A 57 -5.75 16.93 10.06
N GLU A 58 -5.18 17.96 10.70
CA GLU A 58 -5.96 19.00 11.38
C GLU A 58 -6.77 19.84 10.38
N ILE A 59 -6.16 20.24 9.26
CA ILE A 59 -6.85 20.93 8.16
C ILE A 59 -8.03 20.09 7.68
N VAL A 60 -7.79 18.80 7.38
CA VAL A 60 -8.85 17.90 6.90
C VAL A 60 -9.96 17.74 7.94
N ARG A 61 -9.64 17.61 9.23
CA ARG A 61 -10.68 17.56 10.30
C ARG A 61 -11.54 18.81 10.33
N LYS A 62 -10.95 20.00 10.19
CA LYS A 62 -11.70 21.26 10.15
C LYS A 62 -12.62 21.33 8.93
N LEU A 63 -12.11 21.00 7.75
CA LEU A 63 -12.92 20.98 6.51
C LEU A 63 -14.10 20.00 6.61
N VAL A 64 -13.87 18.79 7.11
CA VAL A 64 -14.94 17.82 7.33
C VAL A 64 -15.97 18.32 8.33
N ALA A 65 -15.53 18.94 9.43
CA ALA A 65 -16.44 19.49 10.45
C ALA A 65 -17.31 20.65 9.91
N GLU A 66 -16.79 21.45 8.99
CA GLU A 66 -17.61 22.49 8.32
C GLU A 66 -18.59 21.86 7.31
N ALA A 67 -18.17 20.84 6.57
CA ALA A 67 -19.07 20.13 5.66
C ALA A 67 -20.21 19.42 6.39
N GLU A 68 -19.95 18.83 7.56
CA GLU A 68 -20.98 18.19 8.39
C GLU A 68 -22.05 19.17 8.90
N LYS A 69 -21.74 20.48 9.01
CA LYS A 69 -22.67 21.53 9.39
C LYS A 69 -23.39 22.19 8.23
N SER A 70 -22.95 21.92 6.98
CA SER A 70 -23.57 22.49 5.77
C SER A 70 -25.00 21.99 5.56
N GLU A 71 -25.79 22.70 4.76
CA GLU A 71 -27.17 22.29 4.45
C GLU A 71 -27.25 20.92 3.77
N ASN A 72 -26.24 20.59 2.93
CA ASN A 72 -26.20 19.34 2.17
C ASN A 72 -24.82 18.66 2.28
N PRO A 73 -24.49 18.00 3.40
CA PRO A 73 -23.20 17.32 3.57
C PRO A 73 -22.90 16.24 2.52
N GLU A 74 -23.94 15.67 1.93
CA GLU A 74 -23.83 14.60 0.91
C GLU A 74 -23.20 15.09 -0.40
N ASP A 75 -23.28 16.38 -0.74
CA ASP A 75 -22.69 16.96 -1.96
C ASP A 75 -21.15 16.86 -1.96
N PHE A 76 -20.56 16.69 -0.79
CA PHE A 76 -19.11 16.56 -0.58
C PHE A 76 -18.63 15.12 -0.45
N LYS A 77 -19.53 14.14 -0.60
CA LYS A 77 -19.20 12.71 -0.47
C LYS A 77 -19.30 12.00 -1.82
N ALA A 78 -18.61 10.87 -1.91
CA ALA A 78 -18.73 9.90 -2.98
C ALA A 78 -18.93 8.50 -2.38
N GLY A 79 -19.91 7.76 -2.88
CA GLY A 79 -20.17 6.38 -2.46
C GLY A 79 -19.14 5.41 -3.02
N PHE A 80 -18.77 4.37 -2.29
CA PHE A 80 -17.80 3.38 -2.76
C PHE A 80 -18.31 2.56 -3.96
N ASN A 81 -19.61 2.49 -4.16
CA ASN A 81 -20.23 1.89 -5.34
C ASN A 81 -20.19 2.81 -6.59
N GLU A 82 -19.81 4.07 -6.44
CA GLU A 82 -19.76 5.09 -7.51
C GLU A 82 -18.32 5.40 -7.93
N ILE A 83 -17.32 4.90 -7.20
CA ILE A 83 -15.91 5.20 -7.42
C ILE A 83 -15.14 3.97 -7.90
N THR A 84 -14.01 4.24 -8.58
CA THR A 84 -12.96 3.24 -8.80
C THR A 84 -11.77 3.58 -7.92
N PHE A 85 -11.40 2.68 -7.03
CA PHE A 85 -10.21 2.85 -6.20
C PHE A 85 -8.95 2.86 -7.06
N LEU A 86 -8.09 3.82 -6.81
CA LEU A 86 -6.73 3.88 -7.34
C LEU A 86 -5.74 3.56 -6.22
N ALA A 87 -4.49 3.27 -6.56
CA ALA A 87 -3.44 3.25 -5.55
C ALA A 87 -3.47 4.59 -4.78
N PRO A 88 -3.47 4.57 -3.43
CA PRO A 88 -3.65 5.79 -2.63
C PRO A 88 -2.62 6.88 -2.95
N VAL A 89 -1.40 6.47 -3.30
CA VAL A 89 -0.34 7.34 -3.82
C VAL A 89 0.38 6.64 -4.97
N THR A 90 0.94 7.42 -5.89
CA THR A 90 1.96 6.95 -6.82
C THR A 90 3.30 7.48 -6.30
N PRO A 91 4.20 6.62 -5.78
CA PRO A 91 5.44 7.09 -5.19
C PRO A 91 6.29 7.86 -6.21
N PRO A 92 6.99 8.94 -5.79
CA PRO A 92 7.90 9.69 -6.65
C PRO A 92 9.03 8.83 -7.22
N ASN A 93 9.48 7.87 -6.42
CA ASN A 93 10.37 6.80 -6.80
C ASN A 93 9.58 5.50 -7.07
N ASN A 94 10.23 4.43 -7.46
CA ASN A 94 9.62 3.11 -7.50
C ASN A 94 9.23 2.66 -6.08
N VAL A 95 8.29 1.71 -5.96
CA VAL A 95 8.03 1.06 -4.67
C VAL A 95 9.30 0.32 -4.24
N ILE A 96 9.83 0.66 -3.08
CA ILE A 96 10.98 0.00 -2.46
C ILE A 96 10.45 -1.23 -1.72
N ALA A 97 11.05 -2.40 -1.90
CA ALA A 97 10.57 -3.63 -1.30
C ALA A 97 11.71 -4.39 -0.59
N PHE A 98 11.38 -4.95 0.58
CA PHE A 98 12.25 -5.79 1.38
C PHE A 98 11.85 -7.26 1.21
N GLY A 99 12.72 -8.04 0.58
CA GLY A 99 12.52 -9.49 0.48
C GLY A 99 13.12 -10.25 1.66
N ARG A 100 12.63 -11.47 1.89
CA ARG A 100 13.13 -12.41 2.90
C ARG A 100 13.07 -11.86 4.33
N ASN A 101 12.11 -10.99 4.62
CA ASN A 101 12.04 -10.31 5.92
C ASN A 101 11.24 -11.09 6.98
N TYR A 102 10.79 -12.29 6.67
CA TYR A 102 10.16 -13.23 7.60
C TYR A 102 10.91 -14.56 7.54
N ILE A 103 11.34 -15.07 8.69
CA ILE A 103 12.20 -16.27 8.77
C ILE A 103 11.51 -17.47 8.12
N ASP A 104 10.23 -17.69 8.40
CA ASP A 104 9.52 -18.86 7.90
C ASP A 104 9.25 -18.75 6.40
N HIS A 105 8.98 -17.53 5.86
CA HIS A 105 8.92 -17.29 4.44
C HIS A 105 10.27 -17.56 3.75
N ALA A 106 11.37 -17.12 4.32
CA ALA A 106 12.69 -17.41 3.76
C ALA A 106 12.96 -18.91 3.71
N LYS A 107 12.62 -19.66 4.78
CA LYS A 107 12.80 -21.11 4.85
C LYS A 107 11.93 -21.87 3.83
N GLU A 108 10.64 -21.49 3.67
CA GLU A 108 9.73 -22.19 2.73
C GLU A 108 10.24 -22.12 1.27
N LEU A 109 10.97 -21.06 0.92
CA LEU A 109 11.59 -20.88 -0.40
C LEU A 109 13.07 -21.30 -0.43
N SER A 110 13.57 -22.01 0.60
CA SER A 110 14.98 -22.46 0.73
C SER A 110 15.98 -21.30 0.67
N ASN A 111 15.60 -20.13 1.16
CA ASN A 111 16.45 -18.93 1.27
C ASN A 111 16.98 -18.76 2.71
N THR A 112 18.00 -17.89 2.84
CA THR A 112 18.51 -17.44 4.15
C THR A 112 18.19 -15.96 4.36
N VAL A 113 18.17 -15.53 5.64
CA VAL A 113 17.93 -14.12 6.04
C VAL A 113 19.22 -13.37 6.35
N GLU A 114 20.37 -13.92 5.95
CA GLU A 114 21.68 -13.40 6.34
C GLU A 114 22.05 -12.05 5.72
N GLN A 115 21.40 -11.67 4.61
CA GLN A 115 21.69 -10.43 3.89
C GLN A 115 20.42 -9.62 3.66
N LEU A 116 20.58 -8.30 3.79
CA LEU A 116 19.55 -7.34 3.37
C LEU A 116 19.27 -7.51 1.88
N TYR A 117 18.03 -7.87 1.54
CA TYR A 117 17.59 -7.99 0.16
C TYR A 117 16.56 -6.91 -0.14
N VAL A 118 16.98 -5.87 -0.86
CA VAL A 118 16.14 -4.75 -1.26
C VAL A 118 16.04 -4.72 -2.77
N PHE A 119 14.84 -4.58 -3.28
CA PHE A 119 14.55 -4.41 -4.70
C PHE A 119 13.49 -3.35 -4.90
N THR A 120 13.10 -3.08 -6.13
CA THR A 120 12.02 -2.13 -6.44
C THR A 120 10.96 -2.75 -7.33
N LYS A 121 9.74 -2.22 -7.25
CA LYS A 121 8.68 -2.46 -8.22
C LYS A 121 8.41 -1.17 -8.99
N ALA A 122 8.19 -1.29 -10.30
CA ALA A 122 7.90 -0.14 -11.15
C ALA A 122 6.61 0.57 -10.70
N ALA A 123 6.61 1.89 -10.63
CA ALA A 123 5.41 2.66 -10.32
C ALA A 123 4.26 2.42 -11.32
N THR A 124 4.58 2.01 -12.56
CA THR A 124 3.61 1.64 -13.59
C THR A 124 2.90 0.31 -13.33
N SER A 125 3.38 -0.51 -12.40
CA SER A 125 2.70 -1.75 -11.97
C SER A 125 1.61 -1.53 -10.91
N LEU A 126 1.45 -0.30 -10.41
CA LEU A 126 0.48 0.04 -9.36
C LEU A 126 -0.96 0.00 -9.87
N VAL A 127 -1.83 -0.62 -9.07
CA VAL A 127 -3.28 -0.58 -9.22
C VAL A 127 -3.94 -0.41 -7.85
N GLY A 128 -5.20 0.03 -7.83
CA GLY A 128 -5.95 0.22 -6.58
C GLY A 128 -6.66 -1.04 -6.10
N ASP A 129 -7.44 -0.86 -5.02
CA ASP A 129 -8.30 -1.89 -4.50
C ASP A 129 -9.37 -2.29 -5.52
N ASN A 130 -9.76 -3.57 -5.49
CA ASN A 130 -10.77 -4.17 -6.36
C ASN A 130 -10.42 -4.13 -7.87
N ALA A 131 -9.15 -3.92 -8.21
CA ALA A 131 -8.68 -3.94 -9.59
C ALA A 131 -8.66 -5.36 -10.16
N THR A 132 -8.97 -5.48 -11.45
CA THR A 132 -8.71 -6.69 -12.24
C THR A 132 -7.39 -6.52 -12.97
N ILE A 133 -6.44 -7.41 -12.72
CA ILE A 133 -5.11 -7.40 -13.35
C ILE A 133 -5.00 -8.50 -14.41
N PRO A 134 -4.11 -8.35 -15.39
CA PRO A 134 -3.84 -9.41 -16.37
C PRO A 134 -3.41 -10.72 -15.68
N ASN A 135 -3.79 -11.84 -16.25
CA ASN A 135 -3.38 -13.16 -15.77
C ASN A 135 -1.94 -13.55 -16.19
N HIS A 136 -1.35 -12.80 -17.13
CA HIS A 136 0.03 -12.93 -17.62
C HIS A 136 0.42 -14.34 -18.11
N GLN A 137 -0.54 -15.17 -18.55
CA GLN A 137 -0.28 -16.55 -19.01
C GLN A 137 0.61 -16.62 -20.26
N ASP A 138 0.75 -15.52 -20.99
CA ASP A 138 1.69 -15.34 -22.10
C ASP A 138 3.15 -15.15 -21.65
N ILE A 139 3.36 -14.78 -20.38
CA ILE A 139 4.66 -14.44 -19.80
C ILE A 139 5.08 -15.44 -18.73
N THR A 140 4.16 -15.87 -17.85
CA THR A 140 4.44 -16.70 -16.68
C THR A 140 3.36 -17.75 -16.43
N SER A 141 3.78 -18.93 -15.99
CA SER A 141 2.89 -19.96 -15.45
C SER A 141 2.88 -20.03 -13.92
N GLN A 142 3.65 -19.15 -13.26
CA GLN A 142 3.88 -19.19 -11.82
C GLN A 142 3.62 -17.83 -11.16
N LEU A 143 2.46 -17.22 -11.49
CA LEU A 143 2.03 -15.98 -10.84
C LEU A 143 1.64 -16.25 -9.39
N ASP A 144 2.21 -15.50 -8.46
CA ASP A 144 2.08 -15.72 -7.02
C ASP A 144 1.73 -14.42 -6.27
N TYR A 145 1.12 -14.53 -5.12
CA TYR A 145 0.72 -13.43 -4.22
C TYR A 145 1.69 -13.31 -3.05
N GLU A 146 1.86 -12.10 -2.56
CA GLU A 146 2.60 -11.77 -1.34
C GLU A 146 1.89 -10.61 -0.61
N GLY A 147 1.15 -10.93 0.46
CA GLY A 147 0.48 -9.93 1.29
C GLY A 147 1.48 -9.23 2.21
N GLU A 148 1.54 -7.90 2.13
CA GLU A 148 2.52 -7.10 2.86
C GLU A 148 1.91 -5.86 3.52
N LEU A 149 2.39 -5.54 4.72
CA LEU A 149 2.32 -4.19 5.24
C LEU A 149 3.24 -3.29 4.42
N ALA A 150 2.82 -2.08 4.11
CA ALA A 150 3.68 -1.09 3.47
C ALA A 150 3.67 0.23 4.23
N VAL A 151 4.83 0.89 4.28
CA VAL A 151 5.05 2.17 4.94
C VAL A 151 5.02 3.27 3.90
N VAL A 152 4.29 4.36 4.17
CA VAL A 152 4.28 5.57 3.35
C VAL A 152 5.09 6.65 4.04
N ILE A 153 6.10 7.18 3.36
CA ILE A 153 6.96 8.25 3.86
C ILE A 153 6.21 9.58 3.79
N GLY A 154 6.32 10.37 4.84
CA GLY A 154 5.66 11.67 4.97
C GLY A 154 6.60 12.87 4.95
N LYS A 155 7.92 12.62 5.04
CA LYS A 155 8.92 13.68 5.16
C LYS A 155 10.18 13.34 4.40
N ARG A 156 10.69 14.32 3.65
CA ARG A 156 11.96 14.16 2.93
C ARG A 156 13.12 13.92 3.89
N GLY A 157 13.95 12.90 3.62
CA GLY A 157 15.09 12.59 4.45
C GLY A 157 16.19 11.77 3.77
N LYS A 158 17.40 11.96 4.25
CA LYS A 158 18.63 11.25 3.85
C LYS A 158 19.45 10.96 5.10
N LYS A 159 20.05 9.76 5.17
CA LYS A 159 20.84 9.31 6.33
C LYS A 159 20.08 9.47 7.65
N ILE A 160 18.84 9.02 7.66
CA ILE A 160 17.93 9.12 8.80
C ILE A 160 18.45 8.18 9.90
N PRO A 161 18.68 8.69 11.14
CA PRO A 161 18.99 7.82 12.27
C PRO A 161 17.82 6.88 12.57
N GLU A 162 18.09 5.64 12.93
CA GLU A 162 17.07 4.64 13.28
C GLU A 162 16.12 5.14 14.38
N SER A 163 16.67 5.83 15.40
CA SER A 163 15.88 6.42 16.49
C SER A 163 14.90 7.52 16.07
N MET A 164 15.05 8.09 14.86
CA MET A 164 14.17 9.13 14.31
C MET A 164 13.34 8.62 13.12
N ALA A 165 13.52 7.39 12.70
CA ALA A 165 12.97 6.87 11.45
C ALA A 165 11.42 6.93 11.40
N LEU A 166 10.76 6.62 12.51
CA LEU A 166 9.30 6.67 12.60
C LEU A 166 8.71 8.08 12.53
N ASP A 167 9.50 9.13 12.73
CA ASP A 167 9.06 10.53 12.53
C ASP A 167 8.88 10.87 11.05
N TYR A 168 9.45 10.06 10.17
CA TYR A 168 9.33 10.22 8.71
C TYR A 168 8.14 9.47 8.13
N VAL A 169 7.46 8.67 8.92
CA VAL A 169 6.29 7.90 8.48
C VAL A 169 5.04 8.76 8.49
N TYR A 170 4.33 8.78 7.34
CA TYR A 170 2.97 9.36 7.24
C TYR A 170 1.91 8.37 7.72
N GLY A 171 2.02 7.14 7.28
CA GLY A 171 1.04 6.10 7.58
C GLY A 171 1.39 4.77 6.92
N TYR A 172 0.41 3.89 6.87
CA TYR A 172 0.56 2.51 6.44
C TYR A 172 -0.52 2.12 5.46
N THR A 173 -0.20 1.21 4.55
CA THR A 173 -1.13 0.65 3.57
C THR A 173 -0.87 -0.84 3.37
N ILE A 174 -1.66 -1.49 2.54
CA ILE A 174 -1.45 -2.88 2.13
C ILE A 174 -0.87 -2.88 0.72
N VAL A 175 0.09 -3.76 0.47
CA VAL A 175 0.60 -4.08 -0.87
C VAL A 175 0.45 -5.58 -1.12
N ASN A 176 0.08 -5.95 -2.33
CA ASN A 176 0.24 -7.29 -2.85
C ASN A 176 1.47 -7.29 -3.76
N ASP A 177 2.59 -7.85 -3.28
CA ASP A 177 3.84 -7.93 -4.04
C ASP A 177 3.79 -9.11 -5.03
N ILE A 178 2.90 -9.01 -6.03
CA ILE A 178 2.71 -10.07 -7.03
C ILE A 178 4.01 -10.38 -7.75
N THR A 179 4.28 -11.67 -7.88
CA THR A 179 5.56 -12.23 -8.31
C THR A 179 5.37 -13.30 -9.37
N ALA A 180 6.07 -13.19 -10.50
CA ALA A 180 6.22 -14.28 -11.46
C ALA A 180 7.43 -15.13 -11.07
N ARG A 181 7.21 -16.29 -10.44
CA ARG A 181 8.26 -17.10 -9.80
C ARG A 181 9.23 -17.74 -10.78
N ASP A 182 8.79 -18.09 -11.97
CA ASP A 182 9.64 -18.58 -13.06
C ASP A 182 10.61 -17.49 -13.51
N LEU A 183 10.11 -16.26 -13.78
CA LEU A 183 10.96 -15.13 -14.12
C LEU A 183 11.91 -14.74 -12.96
N GLN A 184 11.47 -14.87 -11.71
CA GLN A 184 12.33 -14.60 -10.55
C GLN A 184 13.52 -15.56 -10.46
N LYS A 185 13.37 -16.80 -10.95
CA LYS A 185 14.47 -17.78 -11.01
C LYS A 185 15.38 -17.55 -12.22
N GLU A 186 14.82 -17.04 -13.31
CA GLU A 186 15.55 -16.82 -14.56
C GLU A 186 16.44 -15.56 -14.48
N HIS A 187 15.95 -14.50 -13.84
CA HIS A 187 16.64 -13.22 -13.75
C HIS A 187 17.43 -13.06 -12.46
N VAL A 188 18.58 -12.35 -12.55
CA VAL A 188 19.46 -12.10 -11.41
C VAL A 188 18.80 -11.20 -10.37
N ASP A 189 18.00 -10.20 -10.83
CA ASP A 189 17.27 -9.30 -9.96
C ASP A 189 15.75 -9.52 -10.04
N ALA A 190 15.03 -9.04 -9.04
CA ALA A 190 13.61 -9.24 -8.93
C ALA A 190 12.78 -8.24 -9.76
N PHE A 191 13.38 -7.20 -10.36
CA PHE A 191 12.63 -6.07 -10.91
C PHE A 191 11.59 -6.50 -11.95
N LEU A 192 12.00 -7.28 -12.98
CA LEU A 192 11.08 -7.72 -14.03
C LEU A 192 10.00 -8.66 -13.51
N SER A 193 10.37 -9.64 -12.68
CA SER A 193 9.45 -10.62 -12.11
C SER A 193 8.41 -10.03 -11.14
N LYS A 194 8.65 -8.82 -10.67
CA LYS A 194 7.84 -8.10 -9.68
C LYS A 194 7.17 -6.83 -10.22
N SER A 195 7.37 -6.50 -11.52
CA SER A 195 6.91 -5.26 -12.13
C SER A 195 6.03 -5.45 -13.36
N LEU A 196 5.44 -6.63 -13.54
CA LEU A 196 4.45 -6.86 -14.59
C LEU A 196 3.27 -5.88 -14.42
N GLU A 197 2.52 -5.63 -15.48
CA GLU A 197 1.34 -4.76 -15.42
C GLU A 197 0.37 -5.22 -14.33
N GLY A 198 0.00 -4.30 -13.41
CA GLY A 198 -0.87 -4.62 -12.29
C GLY A 198 -0.24 -5.46 -11.18
N ALA A 199 1.06 -5.77 -11.23
CA ALA A 199 1.72 -6.63 -10.23
C ALA A 199 1.99 -5.95 -8.87
N CYS A 200 1.50 -4.71 -8.67
CA CYS A 200 1.59 -4.00 -7.39
C CYS A 200 0.24 -3.40 -6.95
N PRO A 201 -0.78 -4.24 -6.66
CA PRO A 201 -1.99 -3.74 -6.02
C PRO A 201 -1.66 -3.09 -4.68
N MET A 202 -2.18 -1.87 -4.43
CA MET A 202 -1.93 -1.09 -3.22
C MET A 202 -3.20 -0.41 -2.72
N GLY A 203 -3.48 -0.48 -1.43
CA GLY A 203 -4.62 0.16 -0.80
C GLY A 203 -5.27 -0.68 0.30
N PRO A 204 -6.60 -0.53 0.52
CA PRO A 204 -7.50 0.46 -0.07
C PRO A 204 -7.25 1.88 0.43
N TYR A 205 -6.57 2.03 1.58
CA TYR A 205 -6.32 3.30 2.27
C TYR A 205 -4.86 3.44 2.67
N ILE A 206 -4.41 4.69 2.85
CA ILE A 206 -3.33 5.01 3.76
C ILE A 206 -3.96 5.32 5.11
N VAL A 207 -3.64 4.52 6.11
CA VAL A 207 -4.04 4.74 7.51
C VAL A 207 -2.93 5.51 8.18
N THR A 208 -3.26 6.67 8.75
CA THR A 208 -2.26 7.52 9.42
C THR A 208 -1.66 6.84 10.65
N LYS A 209 -0.42 7.16 10.97
CA LYS A 209 0.34 6.49 12.04
C LYS A 209 -0.32 6.57 13.43
N ASP A 210 -1.11 7.61 13.68
CA ASP A 210 -1.87 7.77 14.92
C ASP A 210 -3.03 6.76 15.06
N GLU A 211 -3.59 6.30 13.93
CA GLU A 211 -4.64 5.25 13.96
C GLU A 211 -4.09 3.82 13.91
N LEU A 212 -2.81 3.65 13.57
CA LEU A 212 -2.09 2.38 13.66
C LEU A 212 -0.76 2.61 14.41
N PRO A 213 -0.80 2.84 15.72
CA PRO A 213 0.38 3.21 16.50
C PRO A 213 1.39 2.08 16.70
N HIS A 214 0.98 0.83 16.47
CA HIS A 214 1.80 -0.37 16.64
C HIS A 214 1.81 -1.22 15.34
N PRO A 215 2.37 -0.71 14.24
CA PRO A 215 2.38 -1.40 12.94
C PRO A 215 3.18 -2.71 12.96
N GLU A 216 4.11 -2.85 13.91
CA GLU A 216 4.89 -4.06 14.17
C GLU A 216 4.14 -5.13 14.95
N ASN A 217 2.89 -4.90 15.34
CA ASN A 217 2.05 -5.83 16.08
C ASN A 217 0.65 -5.93 15.47
N THR A 218 0.60 -6.28 14.20
CA THR A 218 -0.66 -6.48 13.47
C THR A 218 -0.62 -7.80 12.69
N THR A 219 -1.80 -8.30 12.30
CA THR A 219 -1.93 -9.54 11.54
C THR A 219 -2.01 -9.25 10.05
N ILE A 220 -1.41 -10.12 9.24
CA ILE A 220 -1.53 -10.14 7.78
C ILE A 220 -2.17 -11.47 7.40
N VAL A 221 -3.39 -11.41 6.87
CA VAL A 221 -4.12 -12.59 6.40
C VAL A 221 -4.38 -12.47 4.91
N THR A 222 -3.84 -13.42 4.13
CA THR A 222 -4.10 -13.51 2.69
C THR A 222 -5.00 -14.70 2.38
N LYS A 223 -6.06 -14.44 1.62
CA LYS A 223 -6.95 -15.47 1.08
C LYS A 223 -6.92 -15.45 -0.44
N VAL A 224 -6.83 -16.63 -1.04
CA VAL A 224 -7.11 -16.83 -2.46
C VAL A 224 -8.48 -17.50 -2.57
N ASN A 225 -9.42 -16.83 -3.22
CA ASN A 225 -10.84 -17.17 -3.16
C ASN A 225 -11.30 -17.20 -1.68
N ASN A 226 -11.64 -18.36 -1.15
CA ASN A 226 -12.06 -18.53 0.25
C ASN A 226 -11.02 -19.29 1.10
N GLU A 227 -9.88 -19.73 0.51
CA GLU A 227 -8.83 -20.46 1.21
C GLU A 227 -7.84 -19.48 1.85
N ILE A 228 -7.61 -19.61 3.15
CA ILE A 228 -6.54 -18.89 3.84
C ILE A 228 -5.21 -19.48 3.37
N ARG A 229 -4.33 -18.62 2.86
CA ARG A 229 -3.01 -18.97 2.36
C ARG A 229 -1.89 -18.44 3.25
N GLN A 230 -2.00 -17.21 3.70
CA GLN A 230 -1.07 -16.61 4.66
C GLN A 230 -1.85 -16.20 5.92
N ASP A 231 -1.27 -16.44 7.07
CA ASP A 231 -1.76 -16.00 8.38
C ASP A 231 -0.54 -15.72 9.25
N GLY A 232 -0.07 -14.49 9.26
CA GLY A 232 1.17 -14.10 9.90
C GLY A 232 1.05 -12.79 10.68
N SER A 233 2.09 -12.48 11.43
CA SER A 233 2.19 -11.27 12.25
C SER A 233 3.36 -10.41 11.81
N THR A 234 3.16 -9.10 11.73
CA THR A 234 4.26 -8.13 11.50
C THR A 234 5.29 -8.14 12.63
N ASN A 235 4.94 -8.75 13.77
CA ASN A 235 5.90 -8.96 14.86
C ASN A 235 7.03 -9.92 14.47
N ASP A 236 6.82 -10.77 13.46
CA ASP A 236 7.79 -11.77 12.98
C ASP A 236 8.77 -11.19 11.94
N MET A 237 8.65 -9.89 11.61
CA MET A 237 9.65 -9.21 10.76
C MET A 237 11.02 -9.24 11.41
N VAL A 238 12.04 -9.66 10.65
CA VAL A 238 13.45 -9.70 11.06
C VAL A 238 14.02 -8.28 11.12
N ILE A 239 13.78 -7.50 10.08
CA ILE A 239 14.17 -6.09 9.99
C ILE A 239 12.93 -5.26 10.27
N LYS A 240 12.95 -4.46 11.33
CA LYS A 240 11.84 -3.60 11.72
C LYS A 240 11.80 -2.33 10.87
N ILE A 241 10.65 -1.64 10.86
CA ILE A 241 10.37 -0.50 10.00
C ILE A 241 11.38 0.65 10.20
N ASP A 242 11.75 0.95 11.42
CA ASP A 242 12.75 1.97 11.77
C ASP A 242 14.10 1.67 11.13
N LYS A 243 14.56 0.42 11.22
CA LYS A 243 15.80 -0.03 10.60
C LYS A 243 15.71 -0.04 9.08
N MET A 244 14.56 -0.41 8.48
CA MET A 244 14.36 -0.34 7.02
C MET A 244 14.57 1.08 6.50
N ILE A 245 13.90 2.05 7.12
CA ILE A 245 14.00 3.47 6.76
C ILE A 245 15.44 3.96 6.92
N ALA A 246 16.07 3.65 8.05
CA ALA A 246 17.45 4.03 8.31
C ALA A 246 18.42 3.46 7.26
N GLU A 247 18.29 2.16 6.94
CA GLU A 247 19.15 1.50 5.95
C GLU A 247 18.98 2.09 4.55
N VAL A 248 17.76 2.17 4.05
CA VAL A 248 17.49 2.70 2.69
C VAL A 248 17.95 4.15 2.57
N SER A 249 17.69 4.97 3.59
CA SER A 249 18.06 6.38 3.57
C SER A 249 19.56 6.65 3.61
N LYS A 250 20.41 5.67 3.92
CA LYS A 250 21.87 5.79 3.77
C LYS A 250 22.27 6.00 2.31
N TYR A 251 21.57 5.36 1.38
CA TYR A 251 21.93 5.29 -0.04
C TYR A 251 21.10 6.27 -0.88
N ILE A 252 19.80 6.32 -0.67
CA ILE A 252 18.88 7.18 -1.44
C ILE A 252 18.22 8.22 -0.54
N THR A 253 17.78 9.32 -1.12
CA THR A 253 16.89 10.29 -0.42
C THR A 253 15.48 9.76 -0.49
N LEU A 254 14.81 9.65 0.66
CA LEU A 254 13.39 9.36 0.72
C LEU A 254 12.60 10.65 0.56
N GLU A 255 11.55 10.60 -0.24
CA GLU A 255 10.65 11.71 -0.53
C GLU A 255 9.26 11.43 0.07
N PRO A 256 8.46 12.49 0.37
CA PRO A 256 7.06 12.31 0.76
C PRO A 256 6.30 11.52 -0.30
N GLY A 257 5.55 10.52 0.10
CA GLY A 257 4.82 9.62 -0.78
C GLY A 257 5.61 8.38 -1.24
N ASP A 258 6.91 8.28 -0.93
CA ASP A 258 7.64 7.02 -1.15
C ASP A 258 7.01 5.88 -0.34
N VAL A 259 7.01 4.69 -0.92
CA VAL A 259 6.42 3.49 -0.33
C VAL A 259 7.49 2.43 -0.12
N ILE A 260 7.51 1.85 1.09
CA ILE A 260 8.38 0.74 1.47
C ILE A 260 7.49 -0.47 1.80
N ALA A 261 7.50 -1.49 0.96
CA ALA A 261 6.90 -2.79 1.22
C ALA A 261 7.81 -3.60 2.14
N THR A 262 7.25 -4.17 3.22
CA THR A 262 8.06 -4.65 4.36
C THR A 262 8.39 -6.13 4.31
N GLY A 263 7.97 -6.83 3.25
CA GLY A 263 8.08 -8.28 3.13
C GLY A 263 6.80 -9.00 3.53
N THR A 264 6.72 -10.25 3.16
CA THR A 264 5.54 -11.11 3.30
C THR A 264 5.80 -12.27 4.28
N PRO A 265 4.80 -12.69 5.09
CA PRO A 265 4.90 -13.92 5.88
C PRO A 265 4.85 -15.18 5.02
N ALA A 266 5.12 -16.34 5.60
CA ALA A 266 4.99 -17.64 4.96
C ALA A 266 3.56 -17.92 4.45
N GLY A 267 3.45 -18.86 3.50
CA GLY A 267 2.20 -19.30 2.89
C GLY A 267 1.99 -18.80 1.48
N VAL A 268 3.06 -18.33 0.79
CA VAL A 268 3.00 -18.03 -0.64
C VAL A 268 2.79 -19.29 -1.46
N GLY A 269 2.21 -19.15 -2.66
CA GLY A 269 1.88 -20.28 -3.52
C GLY A 269 3.08 -21.16 -3.88
N ALA A 270 4.24 -20.54 -4.10
CA ALA A 270 5.50 -21.24 -4.39
C ALA A 270 6.02 -22.10 -3.21
N GLY A 271 5.70 -21.73 -1.97
CA GLY A 271 6.08 -22.46 -0.76
C GLY A 271 5.18 -23.65 -0.42
N MET A 272 4.06 -23.81 -1.11
CA MET A 272 3.13 -24.92 -0.89
C MET A 272 3.61 -26.24 -1.51
N ASN A 273 3.14 -27.35 -0.99
CA ASN A 273 3.44 -28.69 -1.54
C ASN A 273 2.15 -29.47 -1.86
N PRO A 274 1.73 -29.63 -3.13
CA PRO A 274 2.37 -29.03 -4.34
C PRO A 274 2.18 -27.53 -4.39
N PRO A 275 3.01 -26.78 -5.16
CA PRO A 275 2.85 -25.33 -5.36
C PRO A 275 1.46 -24.95 -5.90
N LYS A 276 0.91 -23.83 -5.42
CA LYS A 276 -0.43 -23.34 -5.79
C LYS A 276 -0.36 -21.89 -6.29
N PHE A 277 -0.05 -21.72 -7.56
CA PHE A 277 -0.01 -20.40 -8.22
C PHE A 277 -1.41 -19.87 -8.55
N LEU A 278 -1.50 -18.56 -8.74
CA LEU A 278 -2.73 -17.88 -9.14
C LEU A 278 -3.18 -18.32 -10.52
N GLN A 279 -4.49 -18.50 -10.66
CA GLN A 279 -5.14 -18.91 -11.90
C GLN A 279 -6.09 -17.83 -12.42
N PRO A 280 -6.40 -17.81 -13.73
CA PRO A 280 -7.44 -16.92 -14.27
C PRO A 280 -8.75 -17.05 -13.51
N GLY A 281 -9.32 -15.90 -13.12
CA GLY A 281 -10.55 -15.81 -12.34
C GLY A 281 -10.37 -15.89 -10.83
N ASP A 282 -9.15 -16.10 -10.31
CA ASP A 282 -8.88 -16.05 -8.87
C ASP A 282 -9.07 -14.65 -8.31
N THR A 283 -9.45 -14.60 -7.02
CA THR A 283 -9.53 -13.39 -6.24
C THR A 283 -8.62 -13.49 -5.02
N VAL A 284 -7.67 -12.56 -4.91
CA VAL A 284 -6.79 -12.43 -3.76
C VAL A 284 -7.33 -11.37 -2.83
N ARG A 285 -7.44 -11.66 -1.53
CA ARG A 285 -7.82 -10.71 -0.48
C ARG A 285 -6.77 -10.70 0.60
N ILE A 286 -6.17 -9.54 0.83
CA ILE A 286 -5.17 -9.31 1.87
C ILE A 286 -5.79 -8.41 2.92
N SER A 287 -5.94 -8.92 4.12
CA SER A 287 -6.49 -8.17 5.26
C SER A 287 -5.40 -7.89 6.27
N ILE A 288 -5.24 -6.61 6.64
CA ILE A 288 -4.37 -6.19 7.73
C ILE A 288 -5.20 -5.47 8.78
N ASN A 289 -5.09 -5.94 10.01
CA ASN A 289 -5.87 -5.38 11.11
C ASN A 289 -5.53 -3.88 11.30
N GLY A 290 -6.54 -3.06 11.50
CA GLY A 290 -6.41 -1.58 11.56
C GLY A 290 -6.44 -0.89 10.21
N ILE A 291 -6.04 -1.53 9.11
CA ILE A 291 -6.06 -0.93 7.76
C ILE A 291 -7.37 -1.27 7.04
N GLY A 292 -7.60 -2.53 6.74
CA GLY A 292 -8.75 -3.00 5.96
C GLY A 292 -8.39 -4.21 5.12
N THR A 293 -9.02 -4.33 3.96
CA THR A 293 -8.80 -5.44 3.03
C THR A 293 -8.52 -4.88 1.62
N LEU A 294 -7.42 -5.31 1.03
CA LEU A 294 -7.07 -5.09 -0.37
C LEU A 294 -7.52 -6.29 -1.18
N THR A 295 -8.34 -6.07 -2.20
CA THR A 295 -8.85 -7.11 -3.09
C THR A 295 -8.24 -6.95 -4.49
N THR A 296 -7.81 -8.05 -5.08
CA THR A 296 -7.27 -8.11 -6.45
C THR A 296 -7.93 -9.25 -7.20
N HIS A 297 -8.39 -9.01 -8.42
CA HIS A 297 -8.97 -10.02 -9.29
C HIS A 297 -7.99 -10.35 -10.41
N ILE A 298 -7.80 -11.63 -10.69
CA ILE A 298 -7.02 -12.10 -11.84
C ILE A 298 -7.96 -12.26 -13.05
N SER A 299 -7.64 -11.63 -14.17
CA SER A 299 -8.46 -11.72 -15.38
C SER A 299 -8.67 -13.18 -15.83
N LYS A 300 -9.81 -13.44 -16.48
CA LYS A 300 -10.12 -14.75 -17.07
C LYS A 300 -9.31 -15.02 -18.30
#